data_f73d1c6803f1d855663f43a69635297a
#
_entry.id   f73d1c6803f1d855663f43a69635297a
#
_cell.length_a   1.000
_cell.length_b   1.000
_cell.length_c   1.000
_cell.angle_alpha   90.00
_cell.angle_beta   90.00
_cell.angle_gamma   90.00
#
_symmetry.space_group_name_H-M   'P 1'
#
loop_
_entity.id
_entity.type
_entity.pdbx_description
1 polymer ?
#
loop_
_entity_poly.entity_id
_entity_poly.type
_entity_poly.pdbx_seq_one_letter_code
_entity_poly.pdbx_strand_id
1 'polypeptide(L)'
;MPRLFPLLALLPLLAACQMDSRQQVLATTNTQAAQRAMSTRAFDTGDRARVFTAVIASLQDLGFVIDRADNVLGTVSATRFGGGLVRFTVTVRPGEGARTIVRASGQLNHHELSDPAPFQRFFEALSQALFLQANQID
;
A
#
# COMPACT_ATOMS: atom_id res chain seq x y z
N MET A 1 35.10 -58.56 0.96
CA MET A 1 34.28 -57.89 -0.06
C MET A 1 33.79 -56.58 0.51
N PRO A 2 34.33 -55.44 0.13
CA PRO A 2 33.93 -54.19 0.72
C PRO A 2 32.62 -53.72 0.12
N ARG A 3 31.66 -53.46 0.96
CA ARG A 3 30.37 -52.82 0.66
C ARG A 3 30.57 -51.31 0.62
N LEU A 4 30.95 -50.76 -0.54
CA LEU A 4 31.19 -49.31 -0.72
C LEU A 4 30.21 -48.66 -1.76
N PHE A 5 28.91 -49.05 -1.69
CA PHE A 5 27.95 -48.58 -2.72
C PHE A 5 26.69 -47.82 -2.22
N PRO A 6 26.59 -47.29 -1.00
CA PRO A 6 25.44 -46.43 -0.73
C PRO A 6 25.74 -44.92 -0.61
N LEU A 7 27.01 -44.46 -0.80
CA LEU A 7 27.34 -43.06 -0.56
C LEU A 7 27.20 -42.17 -1.77
N LEU A 8 27.02 -42.70 -2.98
CA LEU A 8 26.93 -41.92 -4.23
C LEU A 8 25.51 -41.50 -4.64
N ALA A 9 24.47 -42.01 -3.96
CA ALA A 9 23.06 -41.72 -4.27
C ALA A 9 22.50 -40.49 -3.54
N LEU A 10 23.28 -39.87 -2.62
CA LEU A 10 22.77 -38.75 -1.78
C LEU A 10 23.12 -37.34 -2.34
N LEU A 11 23.92 -37.26 -3.40
CA LEU A 11 24.34 -35.97 -3.95
C LEU A 11 23.31 -35.20 -4.80
N PRO A 12 22.31 -35.79 -5.47
CA PRO A 12 21.40 -35.00 -6.31
C PRO A 12 20.27 -34.31 -5.54
N LEU A 13 20.06 -34.58 -4.26
CA LEU A 13 18.96 -33.96 -3.48
C LEU A 13 19.24 -32.52 -3.02
N LEU A 14 20.49 -32.07 -3.04
CA LEU A 14 20.86 -30.71 -2.61
C LEU A 14 20.71 -29.67 -3.72
N ALA A 15 20.60 -30.05 -4.98
CA ALA A 15 20.47 -29.14 -6.11
C ALA A 15 19.02 -28.65 -6.35
N ALA A 16 18.02 -29.37 -5.86
CA ALA A 16 16.61 -29.04 -6.08
C ALA A 16 16.13 -27.84 -5.26
N CYS A 17 16.77 -27.53 -4.13
CA CYS A 17 16.36 -26.44 -3.24
C CYS A 17 16.79 -25.05 -3.70
N GLN A 18 17.74 -24.91 -4.65
CA GLN A 18 18.25 -23.62 -5.08
C GLN A 18 17.41 -22.94 -6.18
N MET A 19 16.66 -23.70 -6.95
CA MET A 19 15.81 -23.12 -8.00
C MET A 19 14.54 -22.46 -7.44
N ASP A 20 14.01 -23.00 -6.35
CA ASP A 20 12.78 -22.51 -5.71
C ASP A 20 13.00 -21.15 -5.02
N SER A 21 14.16 -20.93 -4.43
CA SER A 21 14.48 -19.70 -3.71
C SER A 21 14.60 -18.47 -4.64
N ARG A 22 15.12 -18.63 -5.85
CA ARG A 22 15.21 -17.54 -6.83
C ARG A 22 13.85 -17.12 -7.37
N GLN A 23 12.98 -18.08 -7.68
CA GLN A 23 11.61 -17.82 -8.13
C GLN A 23 10.79 -17.16 -7.03
N GLN A 24 10.97 -17.57 -5.78
CA GLN A 24 10.30 -17.00 -4.64
C GLN A 24 10.72 -15.55 -4.37
N VAL A 25 12.02 -15.24 -4.48
CA VAL A 25 12.53 -13.85 -4.35
C VAL A 25 12.00 -12.96 -5.47
N LEU A 26 12.00 -13.42 -6.72
CA LEU A 26 11.47 -12.66 -7.85
C LEU A 26 9.96 -12.44 -7.75
N ALA A 27 9.20 -13.45 -7.34
CA ALA A 27 7.76 -13.34 -7.10
C ALA A 27 7.45 -12.33 -5.98
N THR A 28 8.21 -12.35 -4.87
CA THR A 28 8.06 -11.41 -3.76
C THR A 28 8.37 -9.98 -4.19
N THR A 29 9.43 -9.78 -4.98
CA THR A 29 9.80 -8.45 -5.49
C THR A 29 8.73 -7.88 -6.43
N ASN A 30 8.19 -8.70 -7.33
CA ASN A 30 7.10 -8.31 -8.23
C ASN A 30 5.82 -7.97 -7.46
N THR A 31 5.49 -8.74 -6.43
CA THR A 31 4.33 -8.48 -5.57
C THR A 31 4.50 -7.17 -4.79
N GLN A 32 5.68 -6.89 -4.26
CA GLN A 32 5.97 -5.63 -3.57
C GLN A 32 5.91 -4.42 -4.51
N ALA A 33 6.41 -4.55 -5.74
CA ALA A 33 6.33 -3.48 -6.75
C ALA A 33 4.87 -3.20 -7.14
N ALA A 34 4.06 -4.23 -7.37
CA ALA A 34 2.63 -4.11 -7.64
C ALA A 34 1.89 -3.47 -6.47
N GLN A 35 2.20 -3.87 -5.24
CA GLN A 35 1.63 -3.28 -4.03
C GLN A 35 1.94 -1.79 -3.92
N ARG A 36 3.17 -1.37 -4.17
CA ARG A 36 3.55 0.06 -4.18
C ARG A 36 2.83 0.83 -5.29
N ALA A 37 2.71 0.25 -6.48
CA ALA A 37 2.05 0.88 -7.62
C ALA A 37 0.56 1.17 -7.34
N MET A 38 -0.16 0.26 -6.68
CA MET A 38 -1.56 0.47 -6.35
C MET A 38 -1.77 1.36 -5.12
N SER A 39 -0.80 1.42 -4.21
CA SER A 39 -0.92 2.07 -2.89
C SER A 39 -0.32 3.47 -2.82
N THR A 40 0.29 3.98 -3.90
CA THR A 40 1.00 5.26 -3.89
C THR A 40 0.61 6.10 -5.10
N ARG A 41 0.36 7.41 -4.87
CA ARG A 41 0.13 8.42 -5.92
C ARG A 41 0.88 9.69 -5.60
N ALA A 42 1.36 10.36 -6.64
CA ALA A 42 1.89 11.71 -6.58
C ALA A 42 0.85 12.70 -7.11
N PHE A 43 0.69 13.82 -6.42
CA PHE A 43 -0.19 14.92 -6.82
C PHE A 43 0.65 16.16 -7.12
N ASP A 44 0.33 16.86 -8.19
CA ASP A 44 1.06 18.04 -8.67
C ASP A 44 0.69 19.29 -7.87
N THR A 45 0.86 19.21 -6.56
CA THR A 45 0.68 20.33 -5.62
C THR A 45 1.68 20.23 -4.49
N GLY A 46 2.29 21.35 -4.12
CA GLY A 46 3.16 21.45 -2.94
C GLY A 46 2.40 21.75 -1.65
N ASP A 47 1.08 21.99 -1.73
CA ASP A 47 0.24 22.27 -0.56
C ASP A 47 -0.13 20.97 0.17
N ARG A 48 0.79 20.51 1.00
CA ARG A 48 0.63 19.29 1.79
C ARG A 48 -0.55 19.36 2.75
N ALA A 49 -0.81 20.53 3.35
CA ALA A 49 -1.90 20.71 4.30
C ALA A 49 -3.25 20.53 3.62
N ARG A 50 -3.40 21.05 2.41
CA ARG A 50 -4.58 20.88 1.58
C ARG A 50 -4.80 19.41 1.21
N VAL A 51 -3.74 18.70 0.78
CA VAL A 51 -3.81 17.28 0.47
C VAL A 51 -4.18 16.46 1.72
N PHE A 52 -3.63 16.80 2.89
CA PHE A 52 -3.95 16.15 4.15
C PHE A 52 -5.43 16.30 4.52
N THR A 53 -5.98 17.50 4.40
CA THR A 53 -7.42 17.76 4.63
C THR A 53 -8.29 16.97 3.63
N ALA A 54 -7.89 16.92 2.36
CA ALA A 54 -8.61 16.16 1.33
C ALA A 54 -8.56 14.64 1.60
N VAL A 55 -7.46 14.11 2.14
CA VAL A 55 -7.37 12.70 2.58
C VAL A 55 -8.41 12.39 3.65
N ILE A 56 -8.54 13.23 4.67
CA ILE A 56 -9.54 13.05 5.72
C ILE A 56 -10.96 13.06 5.14
N ALA A 57 -11.28 14.06 4.31
CA ALA A 57 -12.59 14.17 3.67
C ALA A 57 -12.90 12.92 2.81
N SER A 58 -11.95 12.48 2.00
CA SER A 58 -12.11 11.30 1.14
C SER A 58 -12.36 10.01 1.92
N LEU A 59 -11.66 9.81 3.03
CA LEU A 59 -11.87 8.67 3.91
C LEU A 59 -13.28 8.70 4.54
N GLN A 60 -13.73 9.87 5.00
CA GLN A 60 -15.06 10.05 5.56
C GLN A 60 -16.16 9.81 4.51
N ASP A 61 -15.99 10.32 3.29
CA ASP A 61 -16.93 10.09 2.17
C ASP A 61 -17.05 8.60 1.80
N LEU A 62 -15.98 7.83 2.00
CA LEU A 62 -15.96 6.38 1.80
C LEU A 62 -16.48 5.58 3.00
N GLY A 63 -17.00 6.26 4.04
CA GLY A 63 -17.59 5.64 5.21
C GLY A 63 -16.59 5.22 6.29
N PHE A 64 -15.36 5.74 6.24
CA PHE A 64 -14.38 5.51 7.31
C PHE A 64 -14.59 6.50 8.46
N VAL A 65 -14.38 6.01 9.66
CA VAL A 65 -14.24 6.82 10.88
C VAL A 65 -12.76 7.10 11.09
N ILE A 66 -12.40 8.35 11.27
CA ILE A 66 -11.02 8.74 11.54
C ILE A 66 -10.66 8.37 12.98
N ASP A 67 -9.70 7.48 13.16
CA ASP A 67 -9.21 7.07 14.46
C ASP A 67 -8.15 8.05 14.98
N ARG A 68 -7.28 8.51 14.08
CA ARG A 68 -6.20 9.45 14.39
C ARG A 68 -5.79 10.23 13.14
N ALA A 69 -5.55 11.52 13.31
CA ALA A 69 -4.98 12.39 12.30
C ALA A 69 -3.85 13.23 12.92
N ASP A 70 -2.66 13.14 12.34
CA ASP A 70 -1.47 13.86 12.78
C ASP A 70 -0.90 14.64 11.60
N ASN A 71 -1.17 15.95 11.56
CA ASN A 71 -0.73 16.80 10.46
C ASN A 71 0.79 17.05 10.47
N VAL A 72 1.44 16.98 11.62
CA VAL A 72 2.90 17.15 11.72
C VAL A 72 3.60 15.95 11.06
N LEU A 73 3.18 14.74 11.41
CA LEU A 73 3.70 13.52 10.79
C LEU A 73 3.12 13.26 9.39
N GLY A 74 2.00 13.92 9.04
CA GLY A 74 1.28 13.67 7.80
C GLY A 74 0.63 12.30 7.74
N THR A 75 0.11 11.81 8.88
CA THR A 75 -0.45 10.45 8.98
C THR A 75 -1.90 10.50 9.41
N VAL A 76 -2.74 9.74 8.71
CA VAL A 76 -4.16 9.52 9.04
C VAL A 76 -4.42 8.03 9.16
N SER A 77 -5.04 7.61 10.27
CA SER A 77 -5.54 6.25 10.46
C SER A 77 -7.06 6.29 10.55
N ALA A 78 -7.72 5.38 9.86
CA ALA A 78 -9.17 5.33 9.79
C ALA A 78 -9.67 3.89 9.69
N THR A 79 -10.85 3.64 10.21
CA THR A 79 -11.47 2.31 10.28
C THR A 79 -12.89 2.35 9.72
N ARG A 80 -13.26 1.32 8.98
CA ARG A 80 -14.62 1.11 8.47
C ARG A 80 -15.10 -0.29 8.80
N PHE A 81 -16.33 -0.38 9.26
CA PHE A 81 -17.05 -1.62 9.47
C PHE A 81 -18.00 -1.90 8.30
N GLY A 82 -18.12 -3.15 7.91
CA GLY A 82 -19.00 -3.59 6.82
C GLY A 82 -18.29 -4.65 5.97
N GLY A 83 -18.76 -5.92 6.06
CA GLY A 83 -18.08 -7.05 5.42
C GLY A 83 -16.74 -7.42 6.04
N GLY A 84 -16.47 -6.95 7.27
CA GLY A 84 -15.20 -7.07 7.99
C GLY A 84 -14.70 -5.72 8.52
N LEU A 85 -13.63 -5.75 9.29
CA LEU A 85 -12.95 -4.58 9.81
C LEU A 85 -11.87 -4.14 8.80
N VAL A 86 -12.11 -3.05 8.10
CA VAL A 86 -11.12 -2.45 7.19
C VAL A 86 -10.44 -1.29 7.90
N ARG A 87 -9.12 -1.34 8.00
CA ARG A 87 -8.29 -0.24 8.53
C ARG A 87 -7.41 0.30 7.41
N PHE A 88 -7.44 1.61 7.22
CA PHE A 88 -6.51 2.33 6.36
C PHE A 88 -5.57 3.19 7.18
N THR A 89 -4.30 3.21 6.76
CA THR A 89 -3.31 4.19 7.22
C THR A 89 -2.77 4.91 6.00
N VAL A 90 -2.93 6.22 5.98
CA VAL A 90 -2.50 7.07 4.86
C VAL A 90 -1.40 8.01 5.33
N THR A 91 -0.33 8.11 4.56
CA THR A 91 0.76 9.07 4.79
C THR A 91 0.83 10.08 3.67
N VAL A 92 0.99 11.35 4.03
CA VAL A 92 1.10 12.50 3.13
C VAL A 92 2.47 13.13 3.32
N ARG A 93 3.31 13.09 2.30
CA ARG A 93 4.70 13.55 2.37
C ARG A 93 5.04 14.47 1.20
N PRO A 94 6.00 15.39 1.37
CA PRO A 94 6.54 16.13 0.24
C PRO A 94 7.23 15.16 -0.72
N GLY A 95 7.04 15.39 -2.03
CA GLY A 95 7.74 14.73 -3.12
C GLY A 95 8.80 15.63 -3.73
N GLU A 96 9.35 15.20 -4.85
CA GLU A 96 10.30 16.00 -5.61
C GLU A 96 9.58 17.19 -6.30
N GLY A 97 10.22 18.35 -6.30
CA GLY A 97 9.64 19.59 -6.82
C GLY A 97 8.42 20.01 -6.00
N ALA A 98 7.43 20.61 -6.67
CA ALA A 98 6.17 21.03 -6.05
C ALA A 98 5.13 19.90 -6.05
N ARG A 99 5.49 18.70 -5.57
CA ARG A 99 4.62 17.51 -5.50
C ARG A 99 4.37 17.08 -4.08
N THR A 100 3.23 16.43 -3.89
CA THR A 100 2.89 15.72 -2.65
C THR A 100 2.65 14.26 -2.95
N ILE A 101 3.29 13.38 -2.18
CA ILE A 101 3.13 11.93 -2.29
C ILE A 101 2.18 11.45 -1.22
N VAL A 102 1.16 10.72 -1.66
CA VAL A 102 0.19 10.05 -0.78
C VAL A 102 0.37 8.54 -0.91
N ARG A 103 0.59 7.88 0.21
CA ARG A 103 0.67 6.43 0.29
C ARG A 103 -0.38 5.91 1.26
N ALA A 104 -1.16 4.94 0.80
CA ALA A 104 -2.14 4.23 1.60
C ALA A 104 -1.68 2.81 1.88
N SER A 105 -1.92 2.31 3.07
CA SER A 105 -1.84 0.88 3.41
C SER A 105 -3.16 0.45 4.02
N GLY A 106 -3.58 -0.76 3.73
CA GLY A 106 -4.87 -1.29 4.18
C GLY A 106 -4.75 -2.65 4.82
N GLN A 107 -5.62 -2.93 5.78
CA GLN A 107 -5.78 -4.24 6.40
C GLN A 107 -7.27 -4.61 6.43
N LEU A 108 -7.57 -5.87 6.17
CA LEU A 108 -8.89 -6.48 6.37
C LEU A 108 -8.75 -7.56 7.43
N ASN A 109 -9.41 -7.40 8.59
CA ASN A 109 -9.37 -8.35 9.71
C ASN A 109 -7.91 -8.79 10.07
N HIS A 110 -6.98 -7.82 10.17
CA HIS A 110 -5.55 -8.00 10.47
C HIS A 110 -4.68 -8.58 9.34
N HIS A 111 -5.25 -8.91 8.18
CA HIS A 111 -4.50 -9.31 7.00
C HIS A 111 -4.25 -8.11 6.08
N GLU A 112 -3.07 -8.05 5.46
CA GLU A 112 -2.76 -7.01 4.49
C GLU A 112 -3.76 -7.05 3.33
N LEU A 113 -4.28 -5.87 2.96
CA LEU A 113 -5.22 -5.71 1.87
C LEU A 113 -4.45 -5.75 0.54
N SER A 114 -4.64 -6.82 -0.23
CA SER A 114 -4.00 -7.03 -1.54
C SER A 114 -4.92 -6.71 -2.72
N ASP A 115 -6.23 -6.56 -2.49
CA ASP A 115 -7.19 -6.15 -3.51
C ASP A 115 -6.96 -4.68 -3.89
N PRO A 116 -6.74 -4.35 -5.18
CA PRO A 116 -6.52 -2.98 -5.63
C PRO A 116 -7.78 -2.09 -5.55
N ALA A 117 -8.99 -2.66 -5.57
CA ALA A 117 -10.22 -1.90 -5.68
C ALA A 117 -10.45 -0.88 -4.55
N PRO A 118 -10.19 -1.17 -3.26
CA PRO A 118 -10.31 -0.17 -2.19
C PRO A 118 -9.32 1.00 -2.34
N PHE A 119 -8.10 0.74 -2.81
CA PHE A 119 -7.10 1.79 -3.08
C PHE A 119 -7.51 2.67 -4.25
N GLN A 120 -8.02 2.08 -5.32
CA GLN A 120 -8.52 2.82 -6.49
C GLN A 120 -9.66 3.77 -6.08
N ARG A 121 -10.66 3.28 -5.36
CA ARG A 121 -11.76 4.12 -4.85
C ARG A 121 -11.27 5.25 -3.96
N PHE A 122 -10.29 4.99 -3.10
CA PHE A 122 -9.70 6.03 -2.24
C PHE A 122 -9.00 7.11 -3.07
N PHE A 123 -8.15 6.74 -4.02
CA PHE A 123 -7.43 7.70 -4.85
C PHE A 123 -8.33 8.45 -5.83
N GLU A 124 -9.40 7.84 -6.32
CA GLU A 124 -10.43 8.52 -7.11
C GLU A 124 -11.15 9.59 -6.28
N ALA A 125 -11.59 9.23 -5.07
CA ALA A 125 -12.22 10.18 -4.14
C ALA A 125 -11.28 11.33 -3.77
N LEU A 126 -10.00 11.04 -3.51
CA LEU A 126 -8.99 12.03 -3.20
C LEU A 126 -8.73 12.99 -4.38
N SER A 127 -8.61 12.45 -5.59
CA SER A 127 -8.43 13.26 -6.80
C SER A 127 -9.62 14.19 -7.03
N GLN A 128 -10.84 13.68 -6.84
CA GLN A 128 -12.06 14.47 -6.95
C GLN A 128 -12.13 15.57 -5.88
N ALA A 129 -11.80 15.26 -4.63
CA ALA A 129 -11.79 16.24 -3.54
C ALA A 129 -10.78 17.36 -3.80
N LEU A 130 -9.59 17.05 -4.30
CA LEU A 130 -8.57 18.04 -4.66
C LEU A 130 -8.99 18.89 -5.85
N PHE A 131 -9.64 18.31 -6.85
CA PHE A 131 -10.18 19.04 -8.00
C PHE A 131 -11.28 20.02 -7.58
N LEU A 132 -12.23 19.60 -6.76
CA LEU A 132 -13.31 20.44 -6.26
C LEU A 132 -12.78 21.61 -5.43
N GLN A 133 -11.83 21.37 -4.54
CA GLN A 133 -11.19 22.44 -3.75
C GLN A 133 -10.41 23.44 -4.62
N ALA A 134 -9.80 22.97 -5.73
CA ALA A 134 -9.08 23.84 -6.65
C ALA A 134 -10.02 24.79 -7.42
N ASN A 135 -11.28 24.39 -7.62
CA ASN A 135 -12.27 25.12 -8.39
C ASN A 135 -13.32 25.84 -7.53
N GLN A 136 -13.20 25.80 -6.20
CA GLN A 136 -13.98 26.66 -5.32
C GLN A 136 -13.43 28.09 -5.46
N ILE A 137 -14.12 28.86 -6.28
CA ILE A 137 -13.93 30.31 -6.38
C ILE A 137 -14.95 30.90 -5.41
N ASP A 138 -14.47 31.53 -4.35
CA ASP A 138 -15.30 32.34 -3.43
C ASP A 138 -15.85 33.58 -4.15
#